data_ff30a1dca4ad38dd083756fe9cb4c157
#
_entry.id   ff30a1dca4ad38dd083756fe9cb4c157
#
_cell.length_a   1.000
_cell.length_b   1.000
_cell.length_c   1.000
_cell.angle_alpha   90.00
_cell.angle_beta   90.00
_cell.angle_gamma   90.00
#
_symmetry.space_group_name_H-M   'P 1'
#
loop_
_entity.id
_entity.type
_entity.pdbx_description
1 polymer ?
#
loop_
_entity_poly.entity_id
_entity_poly.type
_entity_poly.pdbx_seq_one_letter_code
_entity_poly.pdbx_strand_id
1 'polypeptide(L)'
;MNLETYGGNLFRKLEQERYLIGSTQFAPHRLAYYFSEINVLRPFREGNGRTQRLFIEYLASVAGFCVDFSQVSPEEMMIASADSFACDYKSINRMFERITTPISEEEQKESIRLFFGNKGKPLAWLREANL
;
A
#
# COMPACT_ATOMS: atom_id res chain seq x y z
N MET A 1 -19.60 -12.00 6.42
CA MET A 1 -18.17 -11.79 6.66
C MET A 1 -17.99 -10.96 7.93
N ASN A 2 -17.12 -11.38 8.81
CA ASN A 2 -16.77 -10.60 10.01
C ASN A 2 -15.67 -9.60 9.64
N LEU A 3 -16.00 -8.31 9.60
CA LEU A 3 -15.08 -7.25 9.20
C LEU A 3 -13.89 -7.10 10.15
N GLU A 4 -14.10 -7.31 11.45
CA GLU A 4 -13.00 -7.24 12.42
C GLU A 4 -11.98 -8.35 12.18
N THR A 5 -12.44 -9.58 11.96
CA THR A 5 -11.58 -10.72 11.64
C THR A 5 -10.86 -10.51 10.32
N TYR A 6 -11.58 -10.02 9.30
CA TYR A 6 -11.00 -9.76 7.98
C TYR A 6 -9.91 -8.68 8.08
N GLY A 7 -10.20 -7.57 8.76
CA GLY A 7 -9.22 -6.49 8.95
C GLY A 7 -8.00 -6.95 9.73
N GLY A 8 -8.20 -7.73 10.80
CA GLY A 8 -7.10 -8.30 11.57
C GLY A 8 -6.23 -9.23 10.76
N ASN A 9 -6.85 -10.04 9.90
CA ASN A 9 -6.11 -10.95 9.01
C ASN A 9 -5.31 -10.17 7.96
N LEU A 10 -5.87 -9.09 7.44
CA LEU A 10 -5.19 -8.23 6.46
C LEU A 10 -3.93 -7.60 7.06
N PHE A 11 -4.03 -7.05 8.26
CA PHE A 11 -2.88 -6.44 8.94
C PHE A 11 -1.83 -7.48 9.34
N ARG A 12 -2.25 -8.68 9.75
CA ARG A 12 -1.30 -9.77 10.00
C ARG A 12 -0.55 -10.19 8.73
N LYS A 13 -1.25 -10.23 7.60
CA LYS A 13 -0.63 -10.52 6.31
C LYS A 13 0.40 -9.46 5.95
N LEU A 14 0.05 -8.19 6.15
CA LEU A 14 0.95 -7.08 5.89
C LEU A 14 2.19 -7.16 6.77
N GLU A 15 2.03 -7.49 8.05
CA GLU A 15 3.15 -7.69 8.97
C GLU A 15 4.03 -8.86 8.52
N GLN A 16 3.43 -9.97 8.08
CA GLN A 16 4.16 -11.13 7.55
C GLN A 16 4.96 -10.76 6.30
N GLU A 17 4.46 -9.86 5.49
CA GLU A 17 5.18 -9.34 4.33
C GLU A 17 6.16 -8.22 4.71
N ARG A 18 6.34 -7.95 6.00
CA ARG A 18 7.25 -6.92 6.54
C ARG A 18 6.94 -5.53 5.98
N TYR A 19 5.64 -5.22 5.81
CA TYR A 19 5.18 -3.95 5.24
C TYR A 19 5.84 -3.65 3.89
N LEU A 20 6.11 -4.69 3.12
CA LEU A 20 6.77 -4.66 1.82
C LEU A 20 8.22 -4.12 1.86
N ILE A 21 8.79 -3.95 3.05
CA ILE A 21 10.18 -3.50 3.20
C ILE A 21 11.11 -4.58 2.69
N GLY A 22 11.91 -4.26 1.67
CA GLY A 22 12.84 -5.20 1.08
C GLY A 22 12.18 -6.34 0.30
N SER A 23 10.90 -6.19 -0.05
CA SER A 23 10.18 -7.20 -0.81
C SER A 23 10.80 -7.39 -2.21
N THR A 24 10.86 -8.65 -2.65
CA THR A 24 11.27 -8.98 -4.03
C THR A 24 10.08 -8.98 -4.99
N GLN A 25 8.86 -8.84 -4.47
CA GLN A 25 7.67 -8.78 -5.28
C GLN A 25 7.51 -7.40 -5.92
N PHE A 26 6.75 -7.33 -7.01
CA PHE A 26 6.53 -6.08 -7.73
C PHE A 26 5.66 -5.14 -6.90
N ALA A 27 6.27 -4.09 -6.38
CA ALA A 27 5.64 -3.18 -5.42
C ALA A 27 4.32 -2.57 -5.90
N PRO A 28 4.20 -2.05 -7.14
CA PRO A 28 2.93 -1.49 -7.59
C PRO A 28 1.75 -2.46 -7.47
N HIS A 29 1.96 -3.74 -7.80
CA HIS A 29 0.89 -4.73 -7.71
C HIS A 29 0.56 -5.09 -6.26
N ARG A 30 1.55 -5.10 -5.36
CA ARG A 30 1.29 -5.34 -3.94
C ARG A 30 0.53 -4.18 -3.32
N LEU A 31 0.88 -2.95 -3.68
CA LEU A 31 0.14 -1.76 -3.23
C LEU A 31 -1.31 -1.78 -3.76
N ALA A 32 -1.49 -2.16 -5.02
CA ALA A 32 -2.82 -2.32 -5.62
C ALA A 32 -3.64 -3.37 -4.87
N TYR A 33 -3.01 -4.48 -4.50
CA TYR A 33 -3.65 -5.55 -3.73
C TYR A 33 -4.16 -5.01 -2.38
N TYR A 34 -3.31 -4.35 -1.61
CA TYR A 34 -3.72 -3.81 -0.31
C TYR A 34 -4.76 -2.70 -0.44
N PHE A 35 -4.65 -1.85 -1.45
CA PHE A 35 -5.66 -0.85 -1.73
C PHE A 35 -7.03 -1.52 -1.98
N SER A 36 -7.06 -2.56 -2.80
CA SER A 36 -8.27 -3.29 -3.13
C SER A 36 -8.88 -3.98 -1.91
N GLU A 37 -8.04 -4.58 -1.07
CA GLU A 37 -8.50 -5.26 0.16
C GLU A 37 -9.08 -4.27 1.17
N ILE A 38 -8.51 -3.09 1.28
CA ILE A 38 -9.02 -2.03 2.16
C ILE A 38 -10.38 -1.54 1.64
N ASN A 39 -10.56 -1.47 0.32
CA ASN A 39 -11.84 -1.13 -0.29
C ASN A 39 -12.96 -2.10 0.15
N VAL A 40 -12.65 -3.38 0.31
CA VAL A 40 -13.61 -4.37 0.80
C VAL A 40 -14.07 -4.06 2.22
N LEU A 41 -13.17 -3.52 3.05
CA LEU A 41 -13.48 -3.17 4.43
C LEU A 41 -14.40 -1.95 4.54
N ARG A 42 -14.24 -0.95 3.64
CA ARG A 42 -14.94 0.34 3.75
C ARG A 42 -15.34 0.90 2.38
N PRO A 43 -16.08 0.16 1.55
CA PRO A 43 -16.23 0.55 0.15
C PRO A 43 -17.09 1.80 -0.10
N PHE A 44 -17.98 2.19 0.82
CA PHE A 44 -19.04 3.16 0.51
C PHE A 44 -19.20 4.28 1.53
N ARG A 45 -18.22 4.53 2.39
CA ARG A 45 -18.31 5.62 3.38
C ARG A 45 -17.58 6.86 2.90
N GLU A 46 -18.21 8.01 3.03
CA GLU A 46 -17.58 9.31 2.77
C GLU A 46 -16.36 9.50 3.68
N GLY A 47 -15.31 10.11 3.15
CA GLY A 47 -14.07 10.37 3.87
C GLY A 47 -13.09 9.21 3.93
N ASN A 48 -13.55 7.99 3.70
CA ASN A 48 -12.67 6.81 3.77
C ASN A 48 -11.68 6.76 2.62
N GLY A 49 -12.02 7.33 1.46
CA GLY A 49 -11.11 7.37 0.32
C GLY A 49 -9.83 8.11 0.63
N ARG A 50 -9.92 9.23 1.35
CA ARG A 50 -8.73 10.00 1.75
C ARG A 50 -7.86 9.21 2.73
N THR A 51 -8.46 8.61 3.75
CA THR A 51 -7.73 7.81 4.74
C THR A 51 -7.07 6.60 4.08
N GLN A 52 -7.78 5.94 3.18
CA GLN A 52 -7.28 4.80 2.44
C GLN A 52 -6.07 5.18 1.58
N ARG A 53 -6.16 6.28 0.84
CA ARG A 53 -5.05 6.75 0.01
C ARG A 53 -3.86 7.13 0.87
N LEU A 54 -4.08 7.79 2.00
CA LEU A 54 -3.02 8.16 2.93
C LEU A 54 -2.31 6.92 3.48
N PHE A 55 -3.06 5.89 3.85
CA PHE A 55 -2.47 4.63 4.31
C PHE A 55 -1.57 4.00 3.25
N ILE A 56 -2.02 3.98 2.00
CA ILE A 56 -1.24 3.41 0.89
C ILE A 56 0.01 4.25 0.62
N GLU A 57 -0.09 5.57 0.71
CA GLU A 57 1.08 6.45 0.58
C GLU A 57 2.12 6.15 1.66
N TYR A 58 1.68 5.94 2.89
CA TYR A 58 2.58 5.58 3.99
C TYR A 58 3.22 4.21 3.78
N LEU A 59 2.41 3.22 3.40
CA LEU A 59 2.93 1.89 3.11
C LEU A 59 3.95 1.93 1.96
N ALA A 60 3.66 2.68 0.91
CA ALA A 60 4.58 2.86 -0.21
C ALA A 60 5.90 3.47 0.26
N SER A 61 5.85 4.49 1.11
CA SER A 61 7.06 5.19 1.56
C SER A 61 7.98 4.29 2.37
N VAL A 62 7.45 3.46 3.26
CA VAL A 62 8.28 2.53 4.02
C VAL A 62 8.80 1.40 3.14
N ALA A 63 8.09 1.08 2.07
CA ALA A 63 8.52 0.08 1.08
C ALA A 63 9.55 0.63 0.09
N GLY A 64 9.80 1.94 0.07
CA GLY A 64 10.77 2.56 -0.82
C GLY A 64 10.17 3.20 -2.06
N PHE A 65 8.89 3.58 -2.02
CA PHE A 65 8.17 4.10 -3.19
C PHE A 65 7.31 5.30 -2.82
N CYS A 66 6.97 6.08 -3.83
CA CYS A 66 6.01 7.18 -3.74
C CYS A 66 4.83 6.86 -4.66
N VAL A 67 3.62 7.02 -4.15
CA VAL A 67 2.40 6.86 -4.93
C VAL A 67 1.76 8.24 -5.09
N ASP A 68 1.56 8.67 -6.32
CA ASP A 68 1.01 9.99 -6.63
C ASP A 68 -0.44 9.88 -7.13
N PHE A 69 -1.37 9.90 -6.20
CA PHE A 69 -2.80 9.82 -6.52
C PHE A 69 -3.33 11.06 -7.24
N SER A 70 -2.58 12.17 -7.29
CA SER A 70 -3.00 13.36 -8.03
C SER A 70 -3.07 13.11 -9.54
N GLN A 71 -2.41 12.06 -10.02
CA GLN A 71 -2.45 11.65 -11.41
C GLN A 71 -3.69 10.85 -11.79
N VAL A 72 -4.55 10.55 -10.82
CA VAL A 72 -5.72 9.70 -11.02
C VAL A 72 -6.98 10.57 -10.97
N SER A 73 -7.78 10.53 -12.04
CA SER A 73 -9.07 11.22 -12.05
C SER A 73 -10.08 10.48 -11.17
N PRO A 74 -11.12 11.17 -10.66
CA PRO A 74 -12.19 10.49 -9.92
C PRO A 74 -12.86 9.37 -10.71
N GLU A 75 -13.00 9.54 -12.02
CA GLU A 75 -13.59 8.53 -12.90
C GLU A 75 -12.70 7.29 -12.98
N GLU A 76 -11.40 7.47 -13.18
CA GLU A 76 -10.45 6.36 -13.22
C GLU A 76 -10.44 5.60 -11.90
N MET A 77 -10.42 6.33 -10.78
CA MET A 77 -10.45 5.72 -9.46
C MET A 77 -11.72 4.88 -9.26
N MET A 78 -12.86 5.40 -9.68
CA MET A 78 -14.14 4.71 -9.56
C MET A 78 -14.14 3.41 -10.40
N ILE A 79 -13.69 3.48 -11.64
CA ILE A 79 -13.63 2.31 -12.53
C ILE A 79 -12.68 1.25 -11.98
N ALA A 80 -11.46 1.66 -11.61
CA ALA A 80 -10.46 0.75 -11.07
C ALA A 80 -10.92 0.08 -9.78
N SER A 81 -11.58 0.85 -8.89
CA SER A 81 -12.11 0.32 -7.63
C SER A 81 -13.25 -0.66 -7.88
N ALA A 82 -14.17 -0.34 -8.78
CA ALA A 82 -15.30 -1.22 -9.11
C ALA A 82 -14.80 -2.53 -9.73
N ASP A 83 -13.86 -2.45 -10.66
CA ASP A 83 -13.29 -3.64 -11.29
C ASP A 83 -12.58 -4.53 -10.27
N SER A 84 -11.77 -3.94 -9.39
CA SER A 84 -11.03 -4.70 -8.38
C SER A 84 -11.98 -5.33 -7.36
N PHE A 85 -13.08 -4.66 -7.03
CA PHE A 85 -14.11 -5.21 -6.15
C PHE A 85 -14.75 -6.44 -6.78
N ALA A 86 -14.88 -6.46 -8.12
CA ALA A 86 -15.35 -7.61 -8.89
C ALA A 86 -14.24 -8.62 -9.21
N CYS A 87 -13.09 -8.51 -8.54
CA CYS A 87 -11.92 -9.37 -8.71
C CYS A 87 -11.24 -9.27 -10.08
N ASP A 88 -11.42 -8.16 -10.78
CA ASP A 88 -10.65 -7.82 -11.97
C ASP A 88 -9.61 -6.76 -11.59
N TYR A 89 -8.35 -7.16 -11.49
CA TYR A 89 -7.28 -6.31 -11.00
C TYR A 89 -6.48 -5.62 -12.11
N LYS A 90 -6.87 -5.77 -13.37
CA LYS A 90 -6.11 -5.20 -14.49
C LYS A 90 -6.02 -3.68 -14.43
N SER A 91 -7.16 -3.02 -14.24
CA SER A 91 -7.23 -1.55 -14.19
C SER A 91 -6.47 -0.99 -12.99
N ILE A 92 -6.66 -1.56 -11.81
CA ILE A 92 -6.01 -1.09 -10.58
C ILE A 92 -4.50 -1.33 -10.64
N ASN A 93 -4.05 -2.45 -11.19
CA ASN A 93 -2.64 -2.73 -11.35
C ASN A 93 -1.97 -1.72 -12.31
N ARG A 94 -2.59 -1.45 -13.45
CA ARG A 94 -2.09 -0.46 -14.41
C ARG A 94 -2.02 0.93 -13.80
N MET A 95 -3.02 1.30 -13.04
CA MET A 95 -3.06 2.58 -12.34
C MET A 95 -1.86 2.70 -11.40
N PHE A 96 -1.63 1.70 -10.55
CA PHE A 96 -0.52 1.72 -9.61
C PHE A 96 0.85 1.66 -10.29
N GLU A 97 0.98 0.92 -11.40
CA GLU A 97 2.21 0.94 -12.20
C GLU A 97 2.55 2.35 -12.67
N ARG A 98 1.54 3.11 -13.12
CA ARG A 98 1.73 4.46 -13.64
C ARG A 98 2.10 5.47 -12.56
N ILE A 99 1.47 5.38 -11.37
CA ILE A 99 1.58 6.41 -10.34
C ILE A 99 2.61 6.10 -9.27
N THR A 100 3.27 4.96 -9.32
CA THR A 100 4.25 4.51 -8.32
C THR A 100 5.66 4.71 -8.85
N THR A 101 6.49 5.43 -8.08
CA THR A 101 7.89 5.69 -8.44
C THR A 101 8.79 5.38 -7.24
N PRO A 102 10.03 4.94 -7.45
CA PRO A 102 10.94 4.72 -6.34
C PRO A 102 11.36 6.03 -5.68
N ILE A 103 11.67 5.95 -4.38
CA ILE A 103 12.28 7.05 -3.64
C ILE A 103 13.71 6.65 -3.24
N SER A 104 14.47 7.60 -2.69
CA SER A 104 15.83 7.31 -2.25
C SER A 104 15.81 6.43 -0.99
N GLU A 105 16.92 5.72 -0.76
CA GLU A 105 17.09 4.92 0.45
C GLU A 105 16.98 5.80 1.71
N GLU A 106 17.51 7.01 1.67
CA GLU A 106 17.43 7.95 2.80
C GLU A 106 15.99 8.35 3.10
N GLU A 107 15.19 8.64 2.07
CA GLU A 107 13.78 8.94 2.24
C GLU A 107 13.02 7.73 2.82
N GLN A 108 13.35 6.53 2.35
CA GLN A 108 12.76 5.30 2.87
C GLN A 108 13.08 5.12 4.35
N LYS A 109 14.34 5.31 4.74
CA LYS A 109 14.76 5.21 6.15
C LYS A 109 14.03 6.22 7.03
N GLU A 110 13.88 7.45 6.57
CA GLU A 110 13.12 8.48 7.29
C GLU A 110 11.67 8.06 7.50
N SER A 111 11.03 7.51 6.48
CA SER A 111 9.66 7.01 6.58
C SER A 111 9.56 5.87 7.60
N ILE A 112 10.49 4.93 7.57
CA ILE A 112 10.53 3.82 8.53
C ILE A 112 10.66 4.35 9.96
N ARG A 113 11.56 5.30 10.19
CA ARG A 113 11.74 5.91 11.51
C ARG A 113 10.47 6.63 11.98
N LEU A 114 9.82 7.33 11.07
CA LEU A 114 8.62 8.09 11.38
C LEU A 114 7.48 7.17 11.83
N PHE A 115 7.29 6.03 11.17
CA PHE A 115 6.15 5.15 11.44
C PHE A 115 6.44 4.03 12.44
N PHE A 116 7.69 3.60 12.56
CA PHE A 116 8.06 2.49 13.42
C PHE A 116 9.06 2.86 14.53
N GLY A 117 9.60 4.09 14.51
CA GLY A 117 10.62 4.51 15.43
C GLY A 117 12.03 4.05 15.05
N ASN A 118 13.00 4.44 15.87
CA ASN A 118 14.42 4.12 15.62
C ASN A 118 14.81 2.71 16.06
N LYS A 119 13.98 2.11 16.89
CA LYS A 119 14.24 0.78 17.45
C LYS A 119 13.29 -0.20 16.81
N GLY A 120 13.80 -1.38 16.48
CA GLY A 120 12.96 -2.47 16.06
C GLY A 120 13.33 -3.05 14.72
N LYS A 121 12.53 -4.00 14.34
CA LYS A 121 12.75 -4.88 13.21
C LYS A 121 12.69 -4.20 11.83
N PRO A 122 11.84 -3.18 11.58
CA PRO A 122 11.70 -2.65 10.22
C PRO A 122 12.99 -2.08 9.62
N LEU A 123 13.81 -1.38 10.41
CA LEU A 123 15.12 -0.92 9.92
C LEU A 123 16.07 -2.09 9.66
N ALA A 124 16.01 -3.12 10.50
CA ALA A 124 16.81 -4.32 10.30
C ALA A 124 16.41 -5.05 9.01
N TRP A 125 15.12 -5.11 8.70
CA TRP A 125 14.63 -5.72 7.46
C TRP A 125 15.22 -5.02 6.24
N LEU A 126 15.31 -3.69 6.26
CA LEU A 126 15.90 -2.94 5.16
C LEU A 126 17.38 -3.25 5.00
N ARG A 127 18.12 -3.35 6.11
CA ARG A 127 19.53 -3.72 6.08
C ARG A 127 19.73 -5.12 5.51
N GLU A 128 18.92 -6.08 5.94
CA GLU A 128 18.97 -7.46 5.43
C GLU A 128 18.75 -7.51 3.92
N ALA A 129 17.80 -6.72 3.42
CA ALA A 129 17.47 -6.70 2.00
C ALA A 129 18.61 -6.12 1.14
N ASN A 130 19.43 -5.25 1.72
CA ASN A 130 20.51 -4.57 1.00
C ASN A 130 21.87 -5.30 1.11
N LEU A 131 21.88 -6.45 1.75
CA LEU A 131 23.04 -7.32 1.76
C LEU A 131 23.14 -8.09 0.45
#